data_2131a76f242572ed68bec3308d6fbdf0
#
_entry.id   2131a76f242572ed68bec3308d6fbdf0
#
_cell.length_a   1.000
_cell.length_b   1.000
_cell.length_c   1.000
_cell.angle_alpha   90.00
_cell.angle_beta   90.00
_cell.angle_gamma   90.00
#
_symmetry.space_group_name_H-M   'P 1'
#
loop_
_entity.id
_entity.type
_entity.pdbx_description
1 polymer ?
#
loop_
_entity_poly.entity_id
_entity_poly.type
_entity_poly.pdbx_seq_one_letter_code
_entity_poly.pdbx_strand_id
1 'polypeptide(L)'
;MRHLRATPSRIGFGLLSALLLSAPLSAKAFQVGTPLRMDTNITEAQVLEAQKGWCKGLLSISEAYASGGFAKAKATANQVLDQAYAYQYGPVAFKPTLTVSPQTFRPTKAGALAYFVGGDPNFPNDTGFAIKPWKNCMVRNQVIQLHGMFATTMGNVELTNEKGAITTVDKTWTFIREPDGSIRIVLHHSSLPFSAAK
;
A
#
# COMPACT_ATOMS: atom_id res chain seq x y z
N MET A 1 -35.90 43.84 -99.97
CA MET A 1 -34.76 44.28 -100.82
C MET A 1 -33.78 45.01 -99.90
N ARG A 2 -32.49 44.69 -100.05
CA ARG A 2 -31.27 45.33 -99.51
C ARG A 2 -30.89 45.08 -98.08
N HIS A 3 -29.87 44.29 -98.06
CA HIS A 3 -28.90 44.04 -96.95
C HIS A 3 -28.14 45.28 -96.52
N LEU A 4 -27.96 45.45 -95.21
CA LEU A 4 -26.78 46.19 -94.69
C LEU A 4 -26.17 45.38 -93.53
N ARG A 5 -24.92 45.02 -93.79
CA ARG A 5 -24.03 44.33 -92.85
C ARG A 5 -23.56 45.37 -91.79
N ALA A 6 -23.59 45.00 -90.57
CA ALA A 6 -22.89 45.72 -89.52
C ALA A 6 -21.75 44.81 -88.90
N THR A 7 -20.59 45.30 -88.89
CA THR A 7 -19.37 44.65 -88.33
C THR A 7 -19.31 44.77 -86.88
N PRO A 8 -18.93 43.70 -86.09
CA PRO A 8 -18.79 43.79 -84.68
C PRO A 8 -17.38 44.34 -84.26
N SER A 9 -17.44 45.33 -83.41
CA SER A 9 -16.26 45.88 -82.69
C SER A 9 -15.84 44.92 -81.58
N ARG A 10 -14.53 44.56 -81.60
CA ARG A 10 -13.86 43.75 -80.56
C ARG A 10 -13.50 44.62 -79.38
N ILE A 11 -14.22 44.44 -78.21
CA ILE A 11 -13.79 44.99 -76.96
C ILE A 11 -12.93 43.93 -76.26
N GLY A 12 -11.66 44.21 -76.08
CA GLY A 12 -10.72 43.34 -75.35
C GLY A 12 -10.93 43.45 -73.90
N PHE A 13 -11.38 42.36 -73.25
CA PHE A 13 -11.36 42.23 -71.81
C PHE A 13 -10.00 41.74 -71.34
N GLY A 14 -9.24 42.65 -70.69
CA GLY A 14 -8.03 42.29 -69.97
C GLY A 14 -8.40 41.55 -68.68
N LEU A 15 -8.03 40.25 -68.62
CA LEU A 15 -8.09 39.48 -67.39
C LEU A 15 -6.92 39.89 -66.48
N LEU A 16 -7.20 40.62 -65.42
CA LEU A 16 -6.30 40.81 -64.28
C LEU A 16 -6.39 39.56 -63.43
N SER A 17 -5.38 38.65 -63.57
CA SER A 17 -5.22 37.52 -62.65
C SER A 17 -4.62 38.01 -61.34
N ALA A 18 -5.44 38.15 -60.31
CA ALA A 18 -4.96 38.35 -58.95
C ALA A 18 -4.42 37.04 -58.39
N LEU A 19 -3.10 36.92 -58.26
CA LEU A 19 -2.44 35.86 -57.53
C LEU A 19 -2.70 36.07 -56.02
N LEU A 20 -3.61 35.33 -55.43
CA LEU A 20 -3.77 35.20 -53.98
C LEU A 20 -2.63 34.33 -53.46
N LEU A 21 -1.55 34.94 -52.92
CA LEU A 21 -0.56 34.20 -52.11
C LEU A 21 -1.25 33.76 -50.81
N SER A 22 -1.70 32.53 -50.73
CA SER A 22 -2.09 31.88 -49.49
C SER A 22 -0.82 31.51 -48.73
N ALA A 23 -0.45 32.29 -47.73
CA ALA A 23 0.59 31.92 -46.79
C ALA A 23 0.09 30.70 -45.97
N PRO A 24 0.89 29.62 -45.80
CA PRO A 24 0.48 28.51 -44.96
C PRO A 24 0.47 28.99 -43.51
N LEU A 25 -0.71 28.95 -42.84
CA LEU A 25 -0.78 29.03 -41.39
C LEU A 25 -0.01 27.83 -40.84
N SER A 26 1.21 28.05 -40.35
CA SER A 26 1.90 27.06 -39.53
C SER A 26 1.11 26.88 -38.23
N ALA A 27 0.27 25.86 -38.19
CA ALA A 27 -0.31 25.38 -36.95
C ALA A 27 0.85 24.90 -36.05
N LYS A 28 1.20 25.68 -35.03
CA LYS A 28 2.10 25.19 -33.98
C LYS A 28 1.44 23.94 -33.39
N ALA A 29 1.98 22.77 -33.64
CA ALA A 29 1.56 21.54 -33.00
C ALA A 29 1.68 21.75 -31.51
N PHE A 30 0.57 21.58 -30.79
CA PHE A 30 0.54 21.61 -29.32
C PHE A 30 1.39 20.43 -28.87
N GLN A 31 2.58 20.70 -28.35
CA GLN A 31 3.41 19.66 -27.75
C GLN A 31 2.77 19.26 -26.44
N VAL A 32 2.09 18.14 -26.46
CA VAL A 32 1.66 17.48 -25.22
C VAL A 32 2.92 17.14 -24.46
N GLY A 33 3.11 17.73 -23.28
CA GLY A 33 4.24 17.41 -22.41
C GLY A 33 4.29 15.91 -22.14
N THR A 34 5.49 15.36 -21.87
CA THR A 34 5.64 13.95 -21.51
C THR A 34 4.70 13.62 -20.37
N PRO A 35 3.79 12.65 -20.54
CA PRO A 35 2.86 12.31 -19.47
C PRO A 35 3.62 11.88 -18.21
N LEU A 36 3.24 12.44 -17.07
CA LEU A 36 3.78 12.04 -15.78
C LEU A 36 3.37 10.59 -15.53
N ARG A 37 4.32 9.68 -15.58
CA ARG A 37 4.10 8.27 -15.23
C ARG A 37 4.45 8.10 -13.75
N MET A 38 3.44 7.89 -12.91
CA MET A 38 3.65 7.48 -11.53
C MET A 38 3.72 5.95 -11.51
N ASP A 39 4.86 5.41 -11.10
CA ASP A 39 4.96 3.97 -10.82
C ASP A 39 4.30 3.70 -9.47
N THR A 40 3.16 3.02 -9.49
CA THR A 40 2.38 2.62 -8.31
C THR A 40 2.68 1.18 -7.88
N ASN A 41 3.57 0.48 -8.57
CA ASN A 41 3.91 -0.90 -8.24
C ASN A 41 4.68 -0.95 -6.92
N ILE A 42 4.31 -1.92 -6.09
CA ILE A 42 5.07 -2.26 -4.89
C ILE A 42 6.32 -3.06 -5.30
N THR A 43 7.45 -2.81 -4.65
CA THR A 43 8.70 -3.53 -4.90
C THR A 43 9.01 -4.49 -3.76
N GLU A 44 9.82 -5.51 -4.03
CA GLU A 44 10.32 -6.44 -3.00
C GLU A 44 11.06 -5.69 -1.88
N ALA A 45 11.90 -4.73 -2.22
CA ALA A 45 12.62 -3.93 -1.23
C ALA A 45 11.67 -3.19 -0.26
N GLN A 46 10.55 -2.65 -0.78
CA GLN A 46 9.53 -2.00 0.05
C GLN A 46 8.82 -3.00 0.97
N VAL A 47 8.54 -4.21 0.48
CA VAL A 47 7.95 -5.29 1.30
C VAL A 47 8.88 -5.69 2.43
N LEU A 48 10.16 -5.92 2.14
CA LEU A 48 11.17 -6.29 3.15
C LEU A 48 11.33 -5.18 4.20
N GLU A 49 11.33 -3.91 3.79
CA GLU A 49 11.42 -2.79 4.74
C GLU A 49 10.14 -2.66 5.59
N ALA A 50 8.95 -2.89 5.02
CA ALA A 50 7.70 -2.91 5.78
C ALA A 50 7.69 -4.03 6.83
N GLN A 51 8.17 -5.23 6.49
CA GLN A 51 8.31 -6.35 7.42
C GLN A 51 9.32 -6.04 8.55
N LYS A 52 10.45 -5.43 8.22
CA LYS A 52 11.45 -4.97 9.19
C LYS A 52 10.87 -3.88 10.09
N GLY A 53 10.10 -2.94 9.52
CA GLY A 53 9.37 -1.92 10.27
C GLY A 53 8.36 -2.51 11.25
N TRP A 54 7.63 -3.55 10.83
CA TRP A 54 6.70 -4.27 11.72
C TRP A 54 7.44 -4.93 12.90
N CYS A 55 8.56 -5.62 12.65
CA CYS A 55 9.40 -6.21 13.70
C CYS A 55 9.90 -5.14 14.69
N LYS A 56 10.42 -4.02 14.17
CA LYS A 56 10.86 -2.88 14.99
C LYS A 56 9.72 -2.33 15.84
N GLY A 57 8.51 -2.20 15.25
CA GLY A 57 7.32 -1.77 15.96
C GLY A 57 6.93 -2.72 17.10
N LEU A 58 6.95 -4.03 16.86
CA LEU A 58 6.67 -5.03 17.89
C LEU A 58 7.65 -4.92 19.07
N LEU A 59 8.93 -4.80 18.78
CA LEU A 59 9.99 -4.68 19.81
C LEU A 59 9.86 -3.36 20.59
N SER A 60 9.50 -2.26 19.91
CA SER A 60 9.29 -0.96 20.58
C SER A 60 8.13 -0.97 21.55
N ILE A 61 7.05 -1.73 21.27
CA ILE A 61 5.94 -1.91 22.22
C ILE A 61 6.41 -2.69 23.45
N SER A 62 7.17 -3.77 23.26
CA SER A 62 7.75 -4.56 24.35
C SER A 62 8.66 -3.72 25.25
N GLU A 63 9.53 -2.91 24.65
CA GLU A 63 10.41 -1.99 25.38
C GLU A 63 9.64 -0.87 26.10
N ALA A 64 8.63 -0.30 25.45
CA ALA A 64 7.76 0.70 26.06
C ALA A 64 7.05 0.16 27.30
N TYR A 65 6.61 -1.11 27.24
CA TYR A 65 6.02 -1.77 28.41
C TYR A 65 7.02 -1.94 29.55
N ALA A 66 8.21 -2.44 29.25
CA ALA A 66 9.26 -2.66 30.24
C ALA A 66 9.72 -1.36 30.91
N SER A 67 9.77 -0.24 30.18
CA SER A 67 10.31 1.05 30.67
C SER A 67 9.24 2.00 31.23
N GLY A 68 7.95 1.83 30.90
CA GLY A 68 6.90 2.79 31.28
C GLY A 68 5.52 2.18 31.45
N GLY A 69 5.44 0.84 31.49
CA GLY A 69 4.21 0.11 31.76
C GLY A 69 3.14 0.21 30.67
N PHE A 70 1.92 -0.15 31.07
CA PHE A 70 0.79 -0.30 30.12
C PHE A 70 0.46 0.96 29.32
N ALA A 71 0.41 2.13 29.97
CA ALA A 71 0.01 3.36 29.29
C ALA A 71 0.99 3.72 28.15
N LYS A 72 2.31 3.60 28.40
CA LYS A 72 3.34 3.84 27.38
C LYS A 72 3.28 2.82 26.27
N ALA A 73 3.13 1.53 26.58
CA ALA A 73 2.98 0.48 25.60
C ALA A 73 1.74 0.69 24.71
N LYS A 74 0.59 1.07 25.29
CA LYS A 74 -0.65 1.36 24.57
C LYS A 74 -0.48 2.53 23.60
N ALA A 75 0.17 3.61 24.03
CA ALA A 75 0.46 4.77 23.16
C ALA A 75 1.37 4.36 22.00
N THR A 76 2.45 3.62 22.28
CA THR A 76 3.37 3.10 21.25
C THR A 76 2.67 2.17 20.28
N ALA A 77 1.82 1.25 20.78
CA ALA A 77 1.06 0.33 19.93
C ALA A 77 0.08 1.04 19.01
N ASN A 78 -0.58 2.11 19.49
CA ASN A 78 -1.43 2.95 18.62
C ASN A 78 -0.65 3.55 17.44
N GLN A 79 0.55 4.08 17.69
CA GLN A 79 1.41 4.65 16.65
C GLN A 79 1.86 3.58 15.65
N VAL A 80 2.26 2.40 16.14
CA VAL A 80 2.66 1.27 15.29
C VAL A 80 1.49 0.80 14.41
N LEU A 81 0.27 0.72 14.96
CA LEU A 81 -0.91 0.37 14.18
C LEU A 81 -1.23 1.41 13.10
N ASP A 82 -1.11 2.70 13.41
CA ASP A 82 -1.34 3.78 12.44
C ASP A 82 -0.30 3.79 11.32
N GLN A 83 0.92 3.37 11.59
CA GLN A 83 2.00 3.35 10.61
C GLN A 83 2.01 2.09 9.76
N ALA A 84 1.75 0.94 10.35
CA ALA A 84 1.95 -0.35 9.70
C ALA A 84 0.69 -0.95 9.08
N TYR A 85 -0.52 -0.55 9.52
CA TYR A 85 -1.78 -1.14 9.08
C TYR A 85 -2.68 -0.12 8.41
N ALA A 86 -3.53 -0.60 7.49
CA ALA A 86 -4.44 0.22 6.70
C ALA A 86 -5.81 0.46 7.38
N TYR A 87 -5.90 0.45 8.71
CA TYR A 87 -7.17 0.64 9.45
C TYR A 87 -7.87 1.98 9.17
N GLN A 88 -7.15 2.99 8.71
CA GLN A 88 -7.72 4.29 8.31
C GLN A 88 -8.62 4.20 7.07
N TYR A 89 -8.47 3.15 6.27
CA TYR A 89 -9.29 2.94 5.07
C TYR A 89 -10.43 1.93 5.29
N GLY A 90 -10.41 1.19 6.39
CA GLY A 90 -11.44 0.21 6.69
C GLY A 90 -10.92 -1.00 7.47
N PRO A 91 -11.70 -2.08 7.52
CA PRO A 91 -11.30 -3.31 8.21
C PRO A 91 -10.04 -3.94 7.60
N VAL A 92 -9.13 -4.39 8.46
CA VAL A 92 -7.97 -5.22 8.06
C VAL A 92 -8.30 -6.69 8.32
N ALA A 93 -7.96 -7.57 7.36
CA ALA A 93 -8.13 -9.01 7.52
C ALA A 93 -7.10 -9.56 8.50
N PHE A 94 -7.31 -9.31 9.79
CA PHE A 94 -6.37 -9.71 10.83
C PHE A 94 -6.86 -10.90 11.64
N LYS A 95 -6.14 -12.02 11.53
CA LYS A 95 -6.23 -13.20 12.40
C LYS A 95 -4.92 -13.33 13.18
N PRO A 96 -4.88 -12.92 14.45
CA PRO A 96 -3.70 -13.04 15.30
C PRO A 96 -3.36 -14.49 15.68
N THR A 97 -2.12 -14.70 16.17
CA THR A 97 -1.61 -16.04 16.52
C THR A 97 -2.38 -16.69 17.68
N LEU A 98 -2.57 -15.96 18.78
CA LEU A 98 -3.00 -16.52 20.07
C LEU A 98 -4.44 -16.17 20.45
N THR A 99 -5.27 -15.80 19.48
CA THR A 99 -6.68 -15.55 19.75
C THR A 99 -7.48 -16.85 19.87
N VAL A 100 -8.48 -16.84 20.76
CA VAL A 100 -9.35 -17.99 21.06
C VAL A 100 -10.79 -17.72 20.67
N SER A 101 -11.55 -18.82 20.41
CA SER A 101 -12.99 -18.74 20.14
C SER A 101 -13.72 -18.09 21.32
N PRO A 102 -14.81 -17.31 21.04
CA PRO A 102 -15.41 -17.04 19.73
C PRO A 102 -14.76 -15.87 18.96
N GLN A 103 -13.89 -15.09 19.57
CA GLN A 103 -13.32 -13.87 19.02
C GLN A 103 -11.92 -14.10 18.44
N THR A 104 -11.82 -14.79 17.33
CA THR A 104 -10.52 -15.15 16.72
C THR A 104 -9.97 -14.09 15.77
N PHE A 105 -10.78 -13.12 15.33
CA PHE A 105 -10.38 -12.08 14.37
C PHE A 105 -10.34 -10.68 15.00
N ARG A 106 -9.49 -9.79 14.45
CA ARG A 106 -9.32 -8.41 14.90
C ARG A 106 -9.43 -7.43 13.74
N PRO A 107 -10.62 -7.32 13.09
CA PRO A 107 -10.76 -6.52 11.88
C PRO A 107 -10.71 -5.01 12.13
N THR A 108 -10.81 -4.57 13.39
CA THR A 108 -10.77 -3.15 13.77
C THR A 108 -9.46 -2.79 14.48
N LYS A 109 -9.05 -1.52 14.39
CA LYS A 109 -7.88 -1.01 15.10
C LYS A 109 -7.97 -1.24 16.61
N ALA A 110 -9.15 -1.04 17.21
CA ALA A 110 -9.38 -1.29 18.64
C ALA A 110 -9.11 -2.76 19.00
N GLY A 111 -9.63 -3.70 18.20
CA GLY A 111 -9.37 -5.12 18.41
C GLY A 111 -7.90 -5.49 18.24
N ALA A 112 -7.22 -4.91 17.25
CA ALA A 112 -5.78 -5.11 17.07
C ALA A 112 -4.97 -4.56 18.25
N LEU A 113 -5.34 -3.38 18.76
CA LEU A 113 -4.71 -2.78 19.93
C LEU A 113 -4.88 -3.68 21.16
N ALA A 114 -6.11 -4.18 21.38
CA ALA A 114 -6.37 -5.14 22.47
C ALA A 114 -5.48 -6.37 22.36
N TYR A 115 -5.33 -6.94 21.17
CA TYR A 115 -4.44 -8.08 20.97
C TYR A 115 -2.97 -7.77 21.30
N PHE A 116 -2.48 -6.59 20.88
CA PHE A 116 -1.08 -6.23 21.11
C PHE A 116 -0.77 -5.89 22.57
N VAL A 117 -1.66 -5.25 23.29
CA VAL A 117 -1.35 -4.77 24.65
C VAL A 117 -2.27 -5.28 25.75
N GLY A 118 -3.39 -5.95 25.43
CA GLY A 118 -4.38 -6.40 26.41
C GLY A 118 -5.22 -5.27 26.98
N GLY A 119 -5.97 -5.59 28.06
CA GLY A 119 -6.64 -4.62 28.90
C GLY A 119 -7.91 -3.98 28.34
N ASP A 120 -8.48 -4.52 27.25
CA ASP A 120 -9.78 -4.08 26.71
C ASP A 120 -10.87 -5.07 27.14
N PRO A 121 -11.92 -4.61 27.87
CA PRO A 121 -13.00 -5.49 28.35
C PRO A 121 -13.81 -6.14 27.22
N ASN A 122 -13.80 -5.57 26.01
CA ASN A 122 -14.44 -6.19 24.83
C ASN A 122 -13.65 -7.38 24.28
N PHE A 123 -12.38 -7.54 24.69
CA PHE A 123 -11.48 -8.63 24.31
C PHE A 123 -10.80 -9.23 25.54
N PRO A 124 -11.58 -9.84 26.46
CA PRO A 124 -11.09 -10.23 27.79
C PRO A 124 -10.00 -11.32 27.76
N ASN A 125 -9.91 -12.07 26.66
CA ASN A 125 -8.91 -13.13 26.48
C ASN A 125 -7.57 -12.61 25.90
N ASP A 126 -7.49 -11.35 25.50
CA ASP A 126 -6.26 -10.76 24.98
C ASP A 126 -5.36 -10.32 26.12
N THR A 127 -4.21 -10.96 26.24
CA THR A 127 -3.25 -10.72 27.34
C THR A 127 -2.08 -9.83 26.92
N GLY A 128 -2.10 -9.33 25.66
CA GLY A 128 -1.04 -8.48 25.13
C GLY A 128 0.14 -9.28 24.55
N PHE A 129 0.07 -9.57 23.26
CA PHE A 129 1.13 -10.30 22.57
C PHE A 129 2.42 -9.48 22.49
N ALA A 130 2.32 -8.16 22.26
CA ALA A 130 3.48 -7.29 22.06
C ALA A 130 4.13 -6.80 23.37
N ILE A 131 3.45 -6.91 24.52
CA ILE A 131 4.02 -6.54 25.82
C ILE A 131 4.82 -7.67 26.48
N LYS A 132 4.89 -8.84 25.84
CA LYS A 132 5.83 -9.89 26.25
C LYS A 132 7.28 -9.38 26.04
N PRO A 133 8.26 -9.90 26.81
CA PRO A 133 9.63 -9.37 26.82
C PRO A 133 10.43 -9.83 25.56
N TRP A 134 9.96 -9.41 24.39
CA TRP A 134 10.63 -9.70 23.13
C TRP A 134 11.92 -8.91 22.96
N LYS A 135 13.00 -9.57 22.53
CA LYS A 135 14.33 -8.99 22.31
C LYS A 135 14.77 -9.04 20.87
N ASN A 136 14.23 -9.99 20.09
CA ASN A 136 14.55 -10.08 18.66
C ASN A 136 13.32 -10.51 17.87
N CYS A 137 13.27 -10.08 16.60
CA CYS A 137 12.23 -10.43 15.64
C CYS A 137 12.89 -10.57 14.28
N MET A 138 12.72 -11.74 13.65
CA MET A 138 13.29 -12.06 12.35
C MET A 138 12.21 -12.62 11.43
N VAL A 139 12.09 -12.07 10.23
CA VAL A 139 11.19 -12.55 9.18
C VAL A 139 11.97 -13.44 8.21
N ARG A 140 11.42 -14.61 7.88
CA ARG A 140 11.93 -15.54 6.88
C ARG A 140 10.84 -15.81 5.86
N ASN A 141 10.90 -15.12 4.71
CA ASN A 141 9.94 -15.35 3.63
C ASN A 141 10.23 -16.66 2.90
N GLN A 142 9.19 -17.46 2.67
CA GLN A 142 9.21 -18.58 1.75
C GLN A 142 8.75 -18.15 0.35
N VAL A 143 7.83 -17.16 0.31
CA VAL A 143 7.26 -16.63 -0.92
C VAL A 143 7.01 -15.14 -0.76
N ILE A 144 7.33 -14.37 -1.80
CA ILE A 144 6.91 -12.99 -2.02
C ILE A 144 6.28 -12.91 -3.41
N GLN A 145 5.03 -12.46 -3.49
CA GLN A 145 4.30 -12.25 -4.74
C GLN A 145 4.01 -10.75 -4.89
N LEU A 146 4.34 -10.18 -6.04
CA LEU A 146 4.13 -8.75 -6.34
C LEU A 146 3.04 -8.61 -7.42
N HIS A 147 1.99 -7.86 -7.13
CA HIS A 147 0.82 -7.68 -8.00
C HIS A 147 0.42 -6.20 -8.07
N GLY A 148 1.09 -5.43 -8.93
CA GLY A 148 0.86 -4.00 -9.04
C GLY A 148 1.09 -3.31 -7.70
N MET A 149 0.06 -2.68 -7.13
CA MET A 149 0.16 -2.00 -5.83
C MET A 149 0.06 -2.95 -4.61
N PHE A 150 -0.17 -4.24 -4.81
CA PHE A 150 -0.26 -5.23 -3.74
C PHE A 150 0.92 -6.18 -3.74
N ALA A 151 1.29 -6.66 -2.55
CA ALA A 151 2.22 -7.76 -2.38
C ALA A 151 1.70 -8.73 -1.33
N THR A 152 1.82 -10.03 -1.59
CA THR A 152 1.50 -11.07 -0.60
C THR A 152 2.76 -11.83 -0.25
N THR A 153 2.96 -12.07 1.05
CA THR A 153 4.10 -12.85 1.55
C THR A 153 3.61 -13.99 2.42
N MET A 154 4.35 -15.09 2.40
CA MET A 154 4.17 -16.21 3.31
C MET A 154 5.53 -16.68 3.82
N GLY A 155 5.61 -17.03 5.09
CA GLY A 155 6.85 -17.48 5.72
C GLY A 155 6.72 -17.56 7.23
N ASN A 156 7.85 -17.47 7.92
CA ASN A 156 7.92 -17.53 9.37
C ASN A 156 8.38 -16.19 9.96
N VAL A 157 7.92 -15.93 11.19
CA VAL A 157 8.51 -14.93 12.06
C VAL A 157 9.02 -15.61 13.32
N GLU A 158 10.31 -15.46 13.59
CA GLU A 158 10.97 -15.93 14.79
C GLU A 158 11.06 -14.80 15.80
N LEU A 159 10.51 -15.00 16.99
CA LEU A 159 10.51 -14.05 18.09
C LEU A 159 11.35 -14.62 19.24
N THR A 160 12.40 -13.92 19.62
CA THR A 160 13.25 -14.34 20.74
C THR A 160 12.92 -13.49 21.98
N ASN A 161 12.64 -14.12 23.10
CA ASN A 161 12.39 -13.43 24.35
C ASN A 161 13.70 -13.15 25.13
N GLU A 162 13.59 -12.45 26.25
CA GLU A 162 14.74 -12.08 27.11
C GLU A 162 15.53 -13.28 27.67
N LYS A 163 14.92 -14.49 27.71
CA LYS A 163 15.58 -15.73 28.15
C LYS A 163 16.22 -16.50 27.01
N GLY A 164 16.20 -15.96 25.79
CA GLY A 164 16.72 -16.61 24.59
C GLY A 164 15.78 -17.66 23.97
N ALA A 165 14.58 -17.89 24.54
CA ALA A 165 13.63 -18.81 23.95
C ALA A 165 13.00 -18.22 22.67
N ILE A 166 12.94 -19.06 21.64
CA ILE A 166 12.41 -18.68 20.32
C ILE A 166 10.98 -19.20 20.17
N THR A 167 10.09 -18.31 19.75
CA THR A 167 8.75 -18.65 19.29
C THR A 167 8.68 -18.43 17.78
N THR A 168 8.45 -19.48 17.03
CA THR A 168 8.23 -19.42 15.58
C THR A 168 6.73 -19.39 15.29
N VAL A 169 6.29 -18.47 14.44
CA VAL A 169 4.92 -18.38 13.97
C VAL A 169 4.88 -18.39 12.44
N ASP A 170 3.89 -19.11 11.88
CA ASP A 170 3.55 -18.98 10.46
C ASP A 170 2.89 -17.63 10.22
N LYS A 171 3.27 -16.98 9.13
CA LYS A 171 2.85 -15.62 8.85
C LYS A 171 2.51 -15.43 7.38
N THR A 172 1.31 -14.91 7.15
CA THR A 172 0.91 -14.42 5.84
C THR A 172 0.54 -12.96 5.96
N TRP A 173 1.12 -12.13 5.11
CA TRP A 173 0.74 -10.71 4.97
C TRP A 173 0.33 -10.41 3.54
N THR A 174 -0.64 -9.51 3.39
CA THR A 174 -0.80 -8.73 2.17
C THR A 174 -0.58 -7.26 2.51
N PHE A 175 0.29 -6.64 1.72
CA PHE A 175 0.61 -5.22 1.78
C PHE A 175 -0.05 -4.50 0.62
N ILE A 176 -0.38 -3.23 0.81
CA ILE A 176 -0.76 -2.28 -0.23
C ILE A 176 0.23 -1.13 -0.26
N ARG A 177 0.60 -0.68 -1.46
CA ARG A 177 1.27 0.60 -1.64
C ARG A 177 0.22 1.68 -1.85
N GLU A 178 0.20 2.65 -0.96
CA GLU A 178 -0.73 3.76 -0.97
C GLU A 178 -0.30 4.86 -1.95
N PRO A 179 -1.19 5.80 -2.32
CA PRO A 179 -0.85 6.88 -3.24
C PRO A 179 0.30 7.78 -2.77
N ASP A 180 0.49 7.92 -1.46
CA ASP A 180 1.59 8.66 -0.85
C ASP A 180 2.91 7.87 -0.83
N GLY A 181 2.89 6.63 -1.32
CA GLY A 181 4.04 5.72 -1.37
C GLY A 181 4.24 4.90 -0.10
N SER A 182 3.46 5.10 0.95
CA SER A 182 3.52 4.29 2.16
C SER A 182 3.08 2.84 1.90
N ILE A 183 3.65 1.90 2.66
CA ILE A 183 3.32 0.48 2.57
C ILE A 183 2.59 0.08 3.84
N ARG A 184 1.36 -0.46 3.70
CA ARG A 184 0.54 -0.84 4.85
C ARG A 184 -0.03 -2.23 4.71
N ILE A 185 -0.27 -2.87 5.84
CA ILE A 185 -0.83 -4.21 5.96
C ILE A 185 -2.35 -4.14 5.83
N VAL A 186 -2.91 -4.88 4.87
CA VAL A 186 -4.36 -5.10 4.68
C VAL A 186 -4.80 -6.50 5.06
N LEU A 187 -3.87 -7.46 5.09
CA LEU A 187 -4.08 -8.81 5.61
C LEU A 187 -2.91 -9.21 6.49
N HIS A 188 -3.21 -9.77 7.65
CA HIS A 188 -2.23 -10.34 8.59
C HIS A 188 -2.84 -11.61 9.19
N HIS A 189 -2.41 -12.75 8.71
CA HIS A 189 -2.74 -14.03 9.32
C HIS A 189 -1.49 -14.60 10.01
N SER A 190 -1.69 -15.09 11.21
CA SER A 190 -0.63 -15.74 11.97
C SER A 190 -1.18 -16.93 12.75
N SER A 191 -0.39 -18.00 12.80
CA SER A 191 -0.69 -19.23 13.55
C SER A 191 0.60 -19.81 14.13
N LEU A 192 0.47 -20.67 15.12
CA LEU A 192 1.57 -21.58 15.46
C LEU A 192 1.65 -22.69 14.39
N PRO A 193 2.84 -23.17 14.06
CA PRO A 193 2.97 -24.39 13.25
C PRO A 193 2.24 -25.55 13.92
N PHE A 194 1.56 -26.36 13.11
CA PHE A 194 0.90 -27.54 13.64
C PHE A 194 1.94 -28.49 14.26
N SER A 195 1.64 -28.96 15.45
CA SER A 195 2.42 -30.00 16.14
C SER A 195 1.52 -31.20 16.40
N ALA A 196 1.86 -32.35 15.82
CA ALA A 196 1.16 -33.59 16.16
C ALA A 196 1.34 -33.89 17.65
N ALA A 197 0.28 -34.36 18.29
CA ALA A 197 0.39 -34.90 19.63
C ALA A 197 1.36 -36.10 19.64
N LYS A 198 2.32 -36.08 20.56
CA LYS A 198 3.20 -37.22 20.79
C LYS A 198 2.50 -38.28 21.58
#